data_147e9d1c9626abee868db32dfe56b5aa
#
_entry.id   147e9d1c9626abee868db32dfe56b5aa
#
_cell.length_a   1.000
_cell.length_b   1.000
_cell.length_c   1.000
_cell.angle_alpha   90.00
_cell.angle_beta   90.00
_cell.angle_gamma   90.00
#
_symmetry.space_group_name_H-M   'P 1'
#
loop_
_entity.id
_entity.type
_entity.pdbx_description
1 polymer ?
#
loop_
_entity_poly.entity_id
_entity_poly.type
_entity_poly.pdbx_seq_one_letter_code
_entity_poly.pdbx_strand_id
1 'polypeptide(L)'
;SSLAPERGTRTMKSKRRKIFYVALSILIAATIWFYVNNKESVTVYVHDVPIEFLNEDTSLADKGLMRISGDEDVTVDLKLQMPRSVVYDFDMSELRLVSDLSTITYAGKQSVSYTILYPSKVSSSSVKVESPTIRTVQVEIGELNKKDVEIRCKVVGNVAEGYIAGTVELLPETLEVRGQQADIMQI
;
A
#
# COMPACT_ATOMS: atom_id res chain seq x y z
N SER A 1 -18.44 16.38 -91.60
CA SER A 1 -18.88 16.89 -90.31
C SER A 1 -19.43 15.76 -89.49
N SER A 2 -18.74 15.31 -88.53
CA SER A 2 -19.30 14.40 -87.49
C SER A 2 -18.51 14.63 -86.20
N LEU A 3 -19.16 15.28 -85.27
CA LEU A 3 -18.71 15.51 -83.89
C LEU A 3 -18.94 14.22 -83.10
N ALA A 4 -17.91 13.65 -82.55
CA ALA A 4 -18.00 12.61 -81.51
C ALA A 4 -17.96 13.27 -80.14
N PRO A 5 -18.81 12.88 -79.18
CA PRO A 5 -18.77 13.42 -77.82
C PRO A 5 -17.79 12.63 -76.97
N GLU A 6 -16.77 13.28 -76.44
CA GLU A 6 -15.97 12.80 -75.32
C GLU A 6 -16.81 12.78 -74.04
N ARG A 7 -17.30 11.63 -73.67
CA ARG A 7 -17.90 11.39 -72.36
C ARG A 7 -17.32 10.12 -71.74
N GLY A 8 -16.45 10.25 -70.73
CA GLY A 8 -16.17 9.04 -69.97
C GLY A 8 -15.16 9.11 -68.84
N THR A 9 -14.37 10.16 -68.69
CA THR A 9 -13.26 10.11 -67.70
C THR A 9 -13.38 10.98 -66.45
N ARG A 10 -14.38 11.89 -66.39
CA ARG A 10 -14.52 12.78 -65.23
C ARG A 10 -15.27 12.23 -64.02
N THR A 11 -16.12 11.23 -64.16
CA THR A 11 -16.97 10.73 -63.09
C THR A 11 -16.26 9.77 -62.14
N MET A 12 -15.27 9.02 -62.59
CA MET A 12 -14.53 8.07 -61.73
C MET A 12 -13.56 8.78 -60.74
N LYS A 13 -12.93 9.85 -61.10
CA LYS A 13 -12.08 10.64 -60.19
C LYS A 13 -12.89 11.32 -59.06
N SER A 14 -14.11 11.76 -59.35
CA SER A 14 -14.99 12.37 -58.33
C SER A 14 -15.48 11.37 -57.31
N LYS A 15 -15.87 10.15 -57.70
CA LYS A 15 -16.30 9.09 -56.79
C LYS A 15 -15.16 8.62 -55.89
N ARG A 16 -13.95 8.42 -56.43
CA ARG A 16 -12.76 8.03 -55.61
C ARG A 16 -12.40 9.09 -54.58
N ARG A 17 -12.49 10.39 -54.90
CA ARG A 17 -12.28 11.47 -53.92
C ARG A 17 -13.32 11.47 -52.84
N LYS A 18 -14.61 11.26 -53.14
CA LYS A 18 -15.67 11.18 -52.13
C LYS A 18 -15.45 9.98 -51.17
N ILE A 19 -15.11 8.83 -51.70
CA ILE A 19 -14.77 7.64 -50.89
C ILE A 19 -13.56 7.87 -49.99
N PHE A 20 -12.53 8.53 -50.52
CA PHE A 20 -11.35 8.89 -49.74
C PHE A 20 -11.68 9.84 -48.56
N TYR A 21 -12.49 10.87 -48.79
CA TYR A 21 -12.90 11.77 -47.72
C TYR A 21 -13.76 11.08 -46.66
N VAL A 22 -14.65 10.19 -47.06
CA VAL A 22 -15.46 9.38 -46.12
C VAL A 22 -14.56 8.43 -45.32
N ALA A 23 -13.61 7.76 -45.93
CA ALA A 23 -12.66 6.90 -45.22
C ALA A 23 -11.78 7.69 -44.24
N LEU A 24 -11.28 8.86 -44.68
CA LEU A 24 -10.50 9.76 -43.83
C LEU A 24 -11.32 10.27 -42.63
N SER A 25 -12.60 10.62 -42.84
CA SER A 25 -13.50 11.05 -41.77
C SER A 25 -13.74 9.95 -40.74
N ILE A 26 -13.96 8.72 -41.20
CA ILE A 26 -14.12 7.56 -40.30
C ILE A 26 -12.84 7.31 -39.49
N LEU A 27 -11.67 7.41 -40.14
CA LEU A 27 -10.38 7.21 -39.47
C LEU A 27 -10.14 8.26 -38.39
N ILE A 28 -10.42 9.52 -38.70
CA ILE A 28 -10.32 10.63 -37.71
C ILE A 28 -11.30 10.41 -36.55
N ALA A 29 -12.55 10.06 -36.86
CA ALA A 29 -13.56 9.81 -35.83
C ALA A 29 -13.16 8.61 -34.93
N ALA A 30 -12.65 7.53 -35.51
CA ALA A 30 -12.16 6.39 -34.76
C ALA A 30 -10.96 6.74 -33.88
N THR A 31 -10.04 7.56 -34.37
CA THR A 31 -8.87 8.02 -33.61
C THR A 31 -9.29 8.88 -32.41
N ILE A 32 -10.23 9.80 -32.63
CA ILE A 32 -10.77 10.65 -31.55
C ILE A 32 -11.53 9.79 -30.54
N TRP A 33 -12.36 8.87 -30.99
CA TRP A 33 -13.10 7.94 -30.12
C TRP A 33 -12.15 7.11 -29.26
N PHE A 34 -11.11 6.52 -29.87
CA PHE A 34 -10.10 5.73 -29.17
C PHE A 34 -9.35 6.58 -28.13
N TYR A 35 -8.98 7.81 -28.48
CA TYR A 35 -8.31 8.73 -27.57
C TYR A 35 -9.18 9.11 -26.37
N VAL A 36 -10.46 9.41 -26.59
CA VAL A 36 -11.41 9.77 -25.53
C VAL A 36 -11.68 8.54 -24.63
N ASN A 37 -11.94 7.38 -25.25
CA ASN A 37 -12.24 6.16 -24.49
C ASN A 37 -11.06 5.69 -23.62
N ASN A 38 -9.83 5.92 -24.06
CA ASN A 38 -8.63 5.57 -23.28
C ASN A 38 -8.40 6.51 -22.07
N LYS A 39 -9.10 7.64 -22.00
CA LYS A 39 -9.02 8.59 -20.88
C LYS A 39 -10.13 8.45 -19.83
N GLU A 40 -11.02 7.49 -19.98
CA GLU A 40 -12.02 7.22 -18.97
C GLU A 40 -11.35 6.78 -17.67
N SER A 41 -11.44 7.62 -16.66
CA SER A 41 -10.97 7.34 -15.31
C SER A 41 -12.08 6.69 -14.49
N VAL A 42 -11.73 5.67 -13.77
CA VAL A 42 -12.62 4.98 -12.83
C VAL A 42 -12.20 5.33 -11.41
N THR A 43 -13.17 5.58 -10.56
CA THR A 43 -12.94 5.76 -9.12
C THR A 43 -13.08 4.42 -8.41
N VAL A 44 -12.04 4.05 -7.68
CA VAL A 44 -11.98 2.83 -6.86
C VAL A 44 -11.91 3.23 -5.40
N TYR A 45 -12.78 2.63 -4.58
CA TYR A 45 -12.77 2.78 -3.13
C TYR A 45 -12.09 1.56 -2.51
N VAL A 46 -11.11 1.80 -1.67
CA VAL A 46 -10.43 0.74 -0.91
C VAL A 46 -10.58 1.09 0.56
N HIS A 47 -11.27 0.21 1.30
CA HIS A 47 -11.56 0.42 2.72
C HIS A 47 -10.59 -0.36 3.59
N ASP A 48 -10.38 0.16 4.81
CA ASP A 48 -9.66 -0.50 5.88
C ASP A 48 -8.23 -0.94 5.50
N VAL A 49 -7.50 -0.12 4.72
CA VAL A 49 -6.11 -0.44 4.35
C VAL A 49 -5.22 -0.23 5.58
N PRO A 50 -4.55 -1.27 6.09
CA PRO A 50 -3.70 -1.16 7.27
C PRO A 50 -2.42 -0.38 6.96
N ILE A 51 -1.92 0.33 7.97
CA ILE A 51 -0.63 1.01 7.90
C ILE A 51 0.44 0.16 8.57
N GLU A 52 1.48 -0.19 7.80
CA GLU A 52 2.69 -0.81 8.31
C GLU A 52 3.63 0.27 8.87
N PHE A 53 4.06 0.12 10.11
CA PHE A 53 5.01 1.03 10.73
C PHE A 53 6.43 0.45 10.63
N LEU A 54 7.34 1.19 10.00
CA LEU A 54 8.73 0.81 9.85
C LEU A 54 9.59 1.40 10.97
N ASN A 55 10.70 0.70 11.29
CA ASN A 55 11.72 1.13 12.24
C ASN A 55 11.22 1.28 13.69
N GLU A 56 10.12 0.59 14.04
CA GLU A 56 9.59 0.56 15.40
C GLU A 56 10.57 -0.15 16.34
N ASP A 57 10.98 -1.38 15.99
CA ASP A 57 11.89 -2.22 16.79
C ASP A 57 13.37 -1.84 16.69
N THR A 58 13.70 -0.93 15.78
CA THR A 58 15.08 -0.49 15.54
C THR A 58 15.26 0.97 15.96
N SER A 59 15.07 1.90 15.04
CA SER A 59 15.38 3.32 15.26
C SER A 59 14.56 3.97 16.35
N LEU A 60 13.30 3.56 16.57
CA LEU A 60 12.47 4.08 17.65
C LEU A 60 12.91 3.49 18.99
N ALA A 61 13.12 2.17 19.04
CA ALA A 61 13.57 1.46 20.23
C ALA A 61 14.98 1.88 20.68
N ASP A 62 15.89 2.17 19.74
CA ASP A 62 17.24 2.69 20.03
C ASP A 62 17.21 4.06 20.72
N LYS A 63 16.16 4.84 20.49
CA LYS A 63 15.92 6.12 21.17
C LYS A 63 15.20 5.99 22.53
N GLY A 64 14.95 4.74 22.97
CA GLY A 64 14.19 4.48 24.19
C GLY A 64 12.70 4.82 24.07
N LEU A 65 12.16 4.71 22.85
CA LEU A 65 10.78 5.01 22.56
C LEU A 65 10.07 3.76 21.99
N MET A 66 8.75 3.70 22.14
CA MET A 66 7.89 2.67 21.58
C MET A 66 6.55 3.26 21.17
N ARG A 67 5.90 2.66 20.21
CA ARG A 67 4.51 3.00 19.87
C ARG A 67 3.57 2.38 20.90
N ILE A 68 2.74 3.21 21.50
CA ILE A 68 1.65 2.77 22.36
C ILE A 68 0.46 2.51 21.44
N SER A 69 0.32 1.27 20.97
CA SER A 69 -0.86 0.89 20.23
C SER A 69 -1.84 0.19 21.14
N GLY A 70 -3.11 0.58 21.05
CA GLY A 70 -4.16 -0.40 21.29
C GLY A 70 -4.10 -1.51 20.22
N ASP A 71 -4.73 -2.63 20.48
CA ASP A 71 -4.77 -3.81 19.57
C ASP A 71 -5.47 -3.56 18.22
N GLU A 72 -5.82 -2.32 17.92
CA GLU A 72 -6.48 -1.95 16.66
C GLU A 72 -5.44 -1.49 15.64
N ASP A 73 -5.40 -2.20 14.53
CA ASP A 73 -4.64 -1.79 13.34
C ASP A 73 -5.14 -0.42 12.88
N VAL A 74 -4.22 0.53 12.72
CA VAL A 74 -4.55 1.83 12.16
C VAL A 74 -4.81 1.64 10.68
N THR A 75 -6.07 1.81 10.27
CA THR A 75 -6.51 1.67 8.88
C THR A 75 -6.86 3.01 8.25
N VAL A 76 -6.82 3.07 6.93
CA VAL A 76 -7.18 4.26 6.15
C VAL A 76 -8.03 3.86 4.95
N ASP A 77 -9.10 4.62 4.73
CA ASP A 77 -9.91 4.52 3.52
C ASP A 77 -9.30 5.35 2.41
N LEU A 78 -9.11 4.72 1.26
CA LEU A 78 -8.56 5.36 0.08
C LEU A 78 -9.60 5.49 -1.02
N LYS A 79 -9.66 6.68 -1.62
CA LYS A 79 -10.38 6.93 -2.86
C LYS A 79 -9.39 7.21 -3.96
N LEU A 80 -9.26 6.26 -4.88
CA LEU A 80 -8.28 6.27 -5.95
C LEU A 80 -8.98 6.48 -7.29
N GLN A 81 -8.43 7.35 -8.12
CA GLN A 81 -8.86 7.55 -9.50
C GLN A 81 -7.76 7.08 -10.44
N MET A 82 -8.09 6.19 -11.36
CA MET A 82 -7.14 5.61 -12.31
C MET A 82 -7.81 5.28 -13.64
N PRO A 83 -7.06 5.21 -14.76
CA PRO A 83 -7.58 4.76 -16.05
C PRO A 83 -8.14 3.34 -15.94
N ARG A 84 -9.21 3.05 -16.73
CA ARG A 84 -9.84 1.74 -16.74
C ARG A 84 -8.88 0.59 -17.06
N SER A 85 -7.91 0.84 -17.92
CA SER A 85 -6.86 -0.15 -18.24
C SER A 85 -6.00 -0.53 -17.04
N VAL A 86 -5.74 0.42 -16.14
CA VAL A 86 -4.93 0.20 -14.93
C VAL A 86 -5.70 -0.58 -13.86
N VAL A 87 -7.04 -0.43 -13.83
CA VAL A 87 -7.89 -1.14 -12.85
C VAL A 87 -7.77 -2.67 -12.98
N TYR A 88 -7.61 -3.19 -14.20
CA TYR A 88 -7.45 -4.63 -14.44
C TYR A 88 -6.13 -5.19 -13.90
N ASP A 89 -5.08 -4.36 -13.87
CA ASP A 89 -3.76 -4.74 -13.36
C ASP A 89 -3.56 -4.36 -11.87
N PHE A 90 -4.56 -3.69 -11.28
CA PHE A 90 -4.51 -3.21 -9.90
C PHE A 90 -4.89 -4.32 -8.92
N ASP A 91 -3.90 -4.97 -8.32
CA ASP A 91 -4.11 -5.95 -7.26
C ASP A 91 -4.18 -5.25 -5.90
N MET A 92 -5.37 -5.26 -5.29
CA MET A 92 -5.59 -4.63 -3.98
C MET A 92 -4.79 -5.30 -2.86
N SER A 93 -4.42 -6.57 -3.00
CA SER A 93 -3.63 -7.30 -2.00
C SER A 93 -2.18 -6.85 -1.92
N GLU A 94 -1.66 -6.25 -3.00
CA GLU A 94 -0.30 -5.67 -3.04
C GLU A 94 -0.28 -4.20 -2.58
N LEU A 95 -1.45 -3.56 -2.39
CA LEU A 95 -1.52 -2.18 -1.93
C LEU A 95 -1.16 -2.10 -0.45
N ARG A 96 -0.15 -1.30 -0.12
CA ARG A 96 0.33 -1.12 1.25
C ARG A 96 0.48 0.35 1.59
N LEU A 97 0.21 0.67 2.84
CA LEU A 97 0.50 1.97 3.43
C LEU A 97 1.66 1.80 4.40
N VAL A 98 2.68 2.63 4.25
CA VAL A 98 3.91 2.51 5.05
C VAL A 98 4.23 3.85 5.69
N SER A 99 4.46 3.85 7.00
CA SER A 99 4.89 5.01 7.77
C SER A 99 6.22 4.73 8.47
N ASP A 100 7.20 5.61 8.28
CA ASP A 100 8.52 5.48 8.89
C ASP A 100 8.57 6.28 10.20
N LEU A 101 8.78 5.57 11.30
CA LEU A 101 8.89 6.14 12.64
C LEU A 101 10.29 6.63 13.00
N SER A 102 11.28 6.48 12.12
CA SER A 102 12.66 6.88 12.38
C SER A 102 12.84 8.37 12.65
N THR A 103 11.92 9.21 12.21
CA THR A 103 11.94 10.66 12.40
C THR A 103 11.47 11.10 13.79
N ILE A 104 10.82 10.22 14.54
CA ILE A 104 10.30 10.51 15.88
C ILE A 104 11.45 10.58 16.87
N THR A 105 11.43 11.60 17.75
CA THR A 105 12.49 11.88 18.73
C THR A 105 12.00 12.08 20.17
N TYR A 106 10.68 12.14 20.40
CA TYR A 106 10.11 12.34 21.74
C TYR A 106 8.78 11.61 21.89
N ALA A 107 8.42 11.30 23.12
CA ALA A 107 7.15 10.67 23.49
C ALA A 107 5.96 11.62 23.39
N GLY A 108 4.77 11.08 23.25
CA GLY A 108 3.51 11.81 23.16
C GLY A 108 2.75 11.53 21.87
N LYS A 109 1.63 12.22 21.69
CA LYS A 109 0.83 12.11 20.46
C LYS A 109 1.52 12.83 19.30
N GLN A 110 1.79 12.09 18.23
CA GLN A 110 2.50 12.58 17.06
C GLN A 110 1.69 12.31 15.79
N SER A 111 1.82 13.23 14.82
CA SER A 111 1.25 13.05 13.49
C SER A 111 2.35 12.62 12.54
N VAL A 112 2.28 11.39 12.04
CA VAL A 112 3.25 10.84 11.11
C VAL A 112 2.66 10.71 9.72
N SER A 113 3.47 10.97 8.70
CA SER A 113 3.06 10.80 7.31
C SER A 113 3.25 9.35 6.87
N TYR A 114 2.35 8.88 6.02
CA TYR A 114 2.49 7.58 5.38
C TYR A 114 2.61 7.71 3.86
N THR A 115 3.25 6.73 3.26
CA THR A 115 3.42 6.59 1.81
C THR A 115 2.58 5.43 1.30
N ILE A 116 1.99 5.59 0.12
CA ILE A 116 1.24 4.54 -0.54
C ILE A 116 2.18 3.78 -1.47
N LEU A 117 2.35 2.49 -1.24
CA LEU A 117 3.04 1.57 -2.12
C LEU A 117 2.02 0.89 -3.03
N TYR A 118 2.13 1.16 -4.31
CA TYR A 118 1.23 0.61 -5.32
C TYR A 118 1.68 -0.78 -5.77
N PRO A 119 0.75 -1.60 -6.30
CA PRO A 119 1.08 -2.88 -6.90
C PRO A 119 2.19 -2.77 -7.96
N SER A 120 3.02 -3.80 -8.07
CA SER A 120 4.23 -3.81 -8.92
C SER A 120 3.98 -3.53 -10.39
N LYS A 121 2.78 -3.86 -10.89
CA LYS A 121 2.35 -3.64 -12.28
C LYS A 121 1.80 -2.24 -12.55
N VAL A 122 1.61 -1.43 -11.51
CA VAL A 122 0.95 -0.13 -11.59
C VAL A 122 1.93 0.99 -11.30
N SER A 123 2.05 1.93 -12.24
CA SER A 123 2.83 3.15 -12.01
C SER A 123 2.07 4.12 -11.09
N SER A 124 2.74 4.63 -10.07
CA SER A 124 2.18 5.65 -9.15
C SER A 124 1.67 6.91 -9.88
N SER A 125 2.27 7.25 -11.02
CA SER A 125 1.84 8.38 -11.85
C SER A 125 0.50 8.16 -12.54
N SER A 126 0.06 6.90 -12.66
CA SER A 126 -1.22 6.52 -13.27
C SER A 126 -2.39 6.55 -12.28
N VAL A 127 -2.10 6.67 -10.99
CA VAL A 127 -3.11 6.64 -9.91
C VAL A 127 -3.14 8.00 -9.22
N LYS A 128 -4.31 8.62 -9.21
CA LYS A 128 -4.56 9.86 -8.47
C LYS A 128 -5.29 9.52 -7.18
N VAL A 129 -4.73 9.91 -6.05
CA VAL A 129 -5.41 9.80 -4.75
C VAL A 129 -6.33 11.02 -4.59
N GLU A 130 -7.64 10.77 -4.50
CA GLU A 130 -8.63 11.81 -4.26
C GLU A 130 -8.87 12.04 -2.77
N SER A 131 -8.82 10.96 -1.98
CA SER A 131 -8.98 11.00 -0.53
C SER A 131 -8.15 9.87 0.12
N PRO A 132 -7.53 10.13 1.29
CA PRO A 132 -7.40 11.43 1.94
C PRO A 132 -6.39 12.35 1.23
N THR A 133 -6.66 13.65 1.28
CA THR A 133 -5.75 14.68 0.69
C THR A 133 -4.49 14.83 1.54
N ILE A 134 -4.63 14.71 2.86
CA ILE A 134 -3.54 14.75 3.84
C ILE A 134 -3.22 13.32 4.23
N ARG A 135 -1.98 12.90 4.01
CA ARG A 135 -1.51 11.53 4.27
C ARG A 135 -0.78 11.47 5.61
N THR A 136 -1.51 11.73 6.68
CA THR A 136 -0.99 11.66 8.03
C THR A 136 -1.91 10.83 8.92
N VAL A 137 -1.31 10.17 9.89
CA VAL A 137 -2.01 9.42 10.94
C VAL A 137 -1.47 9.83 12.30
N GLN A 138 -2.32 9.82 13.30
CA GLN A 138 -1.90 10.07 14.66
C GLN A 138 -1.46 8.77 15.33
N VAL A 139 -0.27 8.80 15.91
CA VAL A 139 0.30 7.71 16.70
C VAL A 139 0.63 8.22 18.09
N GLU A 140 0.50 7.37 19.08
CA GLU A 140 0.91 7.67 20.43
C GLU A 140 2.23 6.96 20.73
N ILE A 141 3.24 7.72 21.13
CA ILE A 141 4.58 7.23 21.41
C ILE A 141 4.84 7.34 22.90
N GLY A 142 5.29 6.24 23.49
CA GLY A 142 5.67 6.18 24.89
C GLY A 142 7.16 5.91 25.07
N GLU A 143 7.57 5.90 26.32
CA GLU A 143 8.92 5.53 26.71
C GLU A 143 9.04 4.00 26.76
N LEU A 144 10.11 3.48 26.16
CA LEU A 144 10.47 2.07 26.19
C LEU A 144 11.35 1.83 27.44
N ASN A 145 10.79 1.12 28.41
CA ASN A 145 11.52 0.70 29.59
C ASN A 145 12.02 -0.74 29.42
N LYS A 146 13.12 -1.07 30.12
CA LYS A 146 13.76 -2.38 30.10
C LYS A 146 13.93 -2.90 31.53
N LYS A 147 13.70 -4.20 31.71
CA LYS A 147 13.90 -4.88 33.00
C LYS A 147 14.43 -6.30 32.75
N ASP A 148 15.48 -6.65 33.46
CA ASP A 148 15.97 -8.03 33.46
C ASP A 148 15.11 -8.84 34.44
N VAL A 149 14.52 -9.92 33.94
CA VAL A 149 13.64 -10.82 34.69
C VAL A 149 14.31 -12.19 34.76
N GLU A 150 14.33 -12.78 35.95
CA GLU A 150 14.81 -14.15 36.15
C GLU A 150 13.84 -15.17 35.54
N ILE A 151 14.39 -16.10 34.79
CA ILE A 151 13.63 -17.20 34.22
C ILE A 151 13.52 -18.29 35.29
N ARG A 152 12.30 -18.66 35.65
CA ARG A 152 12.05 -19.77 36.60
C ARG A 152 11.38 -20.94 35.87
N CYS A 153 12.03 -22.09 35.90
CA CYS A 153 11.46 -23.32 35.38
C CYS A 153 10.79 -24.11 36.51
N LYS A 154 9.51 -24.44 36.36
CA LYS A 154 8.79 -25.35 37.23
C LYS A 154 8.61 -26.68 36.51
N VAL A 155 9.33 -27.70 36.99
CA VAL A 155 9.14 -29.06 36.50
C VAL A 155 7.89 -29.63 37.13
N VAL A 156 6.95 -30.15 36.33
CA VAL A 156 5.70 -30.76 36.78
C VAL A 156 5.67 -32.20 36.29
N GLY A 157 5.29 -33.09 37.17
CA GLY A 157 5.15 -34.52 36.89
C GLY A 157 5.86 -35.38 37.93
N ASN A 158 5.65 -36.70 37.85
CA ASN A 158 6.32 -37.68 38.70
C ASN A 158 7.43 -38.35 37.90
N VAL A 159 8.57 -38.56 38.55
CA VAL A 159 9.68 -39.30 37.97
C VAL A 159 9.31 -40.80 37.98
N ALA A 160 9.66 -41.50 36.94
CA ALA A 160 9.44 -42.97 36.87
C ALA A 160 10.20 -43.69 38.01
N GLU A 161 9.67 -44.84 38.42
CA GLU A 161 10.26 -45.65 39.49
C GLU A 161 11.72 -46.04 39.14
N GLY A 162 12.64 -45.76 40.06
CA GLY A 162 14.07 -45.98 39.84
C GLY A 162 14.85 -44.83 39.24
N TYR A 163 14.21 -43.69 38.97
CA TYR A 163 14.88 -42.46 38.44
C TYR A 163 14.75 -41.33 39.45
N ILE A 164 15.75 -40.42 39.40
CA ILE A 164 15.77 -39.19 40.20
C ILE A 164 15.74 -38.00 39.23
N ALA A 165 14.92 -36.97 39.53
CA ALA A 165 14.91 -35.73 38.75
C ALA A 165 16.30 -35.06 38.87
N GLY A 166 16.93 -34.74 37.72
CA GLY A 166 18.16 -33.99 37.69
C GLY A 166 17.95 -32.51 37.94
N THR A 167 19.02 -31.77 38.16
CA THR A 167 19.02 -30.32 38.25
C THR A 167 18.73 -29.71 36.88
N VAL A 168 17.83 -28.76 36.80
CA VAL A 168 17.54 -28.00 35.58
C VAL A 168 18.46 -26.78 35.56
N GLU A 169 19.34 -26.68 34.57
CA GLU A 169 20.13 -25.48 34.32
C GLU A 169 19.43 -24.65 33.24
N LEU A 170 19.23 -23.38 33.53
CA LEU A 170 18.61 -22.43 32.58
C LEU A 170 19.71 -21.57 31.94
N LEU A 171 19.71 -21.52 30.61
CA LEU A 171 20.60 -20.70 29.82
C LEU A 171 19.79 -19.99 28.71
N PRO A 172 19.62 -18.66 28.80
CA PRO A 172 20.10 -17.72 29.84
C PRO A 172 19.28 -17.83 31.15
N GLU A 173 19.85 -17.38 32.26
CA GLU A 173 19.17 -17.30 33.59
C GLU A 173 18.23 -16.11 33.67
N THR A 174 18.51 -15.04 32.90
CA THR A 174 17.74 -13.78 32.84
C THR A 174 17.35 -13.43 31.42
N LEU A 175 16.21 -12.78 31.26
CA LEU A 175 15.73 -12.25 29.99
C LEU A 175 15.41 -10.77 30.13
N GLU A 176 15.94 -9.93 29.21
CA GLU A 176 15.56 -8.53 29.13
C GLU A 176 14.14 -8.42 28.57
N VAL A 177 13.20 -7.94 29.37
CA VAL A 177 11.83 -7.62 28.97
C VAL A 177 11.73 -6.13 28.68
N ARG A 178 11.08 -5.79 27.57
CA ARG A 178 10.90 -4.42 27.10
C ARG A 178 9.42 -4.10 27.03
N GLY A 179 9.03 -2.90 27.44
CA GLY A 179 7.63 -2.49 27.40
C GLY A 179 7.38 -1.15 28.08
N GLN A 180 6.11 -0.80 28.21
CA GLN A 180 5.74 0.39 29.00
C GLN A 180 6.05 0.16 30.49
N GLN A 181 6.37 1.24 31.18
CA GLN A 181 6.70 1.16 32.60
C GLN A 181 5.60 0.52 33.45
N ALA A 182 4.33 0.79 33.13
CA ALA A 182 3.19 0.21 33.85
C ALA A 182 3.11 -1.31 33.70
N ASP A 183 3.46 -1.85 32.54
CA ASP A 183 3.42 -3.30 32.26
C ASP A 183 4.61 -4.00 32.90
N ILE A 184 5.78 -3.39 32.82
CA ILE A 184 7.04 -3.94 33.39
C ILE A 184 6.99 -3.98 34.92
N MET A 185 6.27 -3.05 35.57
CA MET A 185 6.13 -3.07 37.03
C MET A 185 5.25 -4.21 37.56
N GLN A 186 4.46 -4.84 36.70
CA GLN A 186 3.58 -5.96 37.07
C GLN A 186 4.27 -7.34 36.97
N ILE A 187 5.45 -7.39 36.40
CA ILE A 187 6.29 -8.57 36.24
C ILE A 187 7.33 -8.59 37.38
#